data_d1937cdc83630e33861770cb225654bb
#
_entry.id   d1937cdc83630e33861770cb225654bb
#
_cell.length_a   1.000
_cell.length_b   1.000
_cell.length_c   1.000
_cell.angle_alpha   90.00
_cell.angle_beta   90.00
_cell.angle_gamma   90.00
#
_symmetry.space_group_name_H-M   'P 1'
#
loop_
_entity.id
_entity.type
_entity.pdbx_description
1 polymer ?
#
loop_
_entity_poly.entity_id
_entity_poly.type
_entity_poly.pdbx_seq_one_letter_code
_entity_poly.pdbx_strand_id
1 'polypeptide(L)'
;STLSADEQAEELAWFAHAASELKGTEISVLSEQLPTHDYEAEVLAPAFSELTEIPVTHDRRPEGEVIRQINLQRIMAAKGRYDAFVNDSDMIGTHSRSGWALALSDYMEGAGEAFTLPTLSLEDFIGLESVTGPDGKMYQLPDQQFANLYWFRYDWFQRPELRVRFMERYGYELGVPVNWSAYEDIAEFFTVHVREIDGERVYGHMDYGKRDPSLGWRFTDAWFSMAGAGDRGIPNGLPVDEWGIRMEGCHPVGSSVSRGGATNSPAAVYALAKYIDWLQRFAPPEAANMTFSEAGPVPARGQVAQQIFWYTAFTSDMAKEGLPVVNEDGTPKWRMAPSPRGAYWQEGMKLGYQDVGAWTIPRAMGSNQQKAAWLYAQFTVSRTVSLQKTLYGLTPIRLSDLESPQMQEKAPTLGG
;
A
#
# COMPACT_ATOMS: atom_id res chain seq x y z
N SER A 1 -11.10 13.61 13.51
CA SER A 1 -9.91 13.51 14.35
C SER A 1 -10.15 12.63 15.58
N THR A 2 -9.10 12.02 16.09
CA THR A 2 -9.12 11.32 17.40
C THR A 2 -8.90 12.28 18.57
N LEU A 3 -8.59 13.55 18.32
CA LEU A 3 -8.39 14.60 19.28
C LEU A 3 -9.69 15.38 19.59
N SER A 4 -9.80 15.95 20.78
CA SER A 4 -10.81 16.94 21.11
C SER A 4 -10.64 18.24 20.29
N ALA A 5 -11.65 19.10 20.26
CA ALA A 5 -11.56 20.37 19.52
C ALA A 5 -10.45 21.29 20.04
N ASP A 6 -10.21 21.31 21.34
CA ASP A 6 -9.15 22.12 21.96
C ASP A 6 -7.76 21.58 21.59
N GLU A 7 -7.53 20.26 21.67
CA GLU A 7 -6.29 19.62 21.25
C GLU A 7 -6.01 19.81 19.76
N GLN A 8 -7.02 19.75 18.90
CA GLN A 8 -6.89 20.07 17.47
C GLN A 8 -6.45 21.52 17.25
N ALA A 9 -7.05 22.46 17.99
CA ALA A 9 -6.69 23.87 17.92
C ALA A 9 -5.26 24.11 18.37
N GLU A 10 -4.80 23.44 19.42
CA GLU A 10 -3.42 23.51 19.91
C GLU A 10 -2.43 22.94 18.88
N GLU A 11 -2.74 21.80 18.27
CA GLU A 11 -1.90 21.20 17.24
C GLU A 11 -1.77 22.10 15.98
N LEU A 12 -2.90 22.68 15.52
CA LEU A 12 -2.90 23.63 14.40
C LEU A 12 -2.14 24.93 14.75
N ALA A 13 -2.30 25.47 15.96
CA ALA A 13 -1.57 26.63 16.41
C ALA A 13 -0.05 26.39 16.48
N TRP A 14 0.35 25.17 16.85
CA TRP A 14 1.76 24.79 16.83
C TRP A 14 2.33 24.81 15.40
N PHE A 15 1.63 24.27 14.39
CA PHE A 15 2.06 24.33 12.99
C PHE A 15 2.23 25.77 12.51
N ALA A 16 1.26 26.65 12.79
CA ALA A 16 1.33 28.06 12.43
C ALA A 16 2.53 28.78 13.09
N HIS A 17 2.83 28.45 14.36
CA HIS A 17 3.95 29.00 15.08
C HIS A 17 5.29 28.47 14.54
N ALA A 18 5.44 27.17 14.37
CA ALA A 18 6.67 26.56 13.85
C ALA A 18 7.01 27.03 12.43
N ALA A 19 5.98 27.32 11.62
CA ALA A 19 6.16 27.84 10.28
C ALA A 19 6.50 29.34 10.20
N SER A 20 6.47 30.07 11.31
CA SER A 20 6.54 31.56 11.30
C SER A 20 7.77 32.13 10.60
N GLU A 21 8.92 31.46 10.69
CA GLU A 21 10.17 31.86 10.03
C GLU A 21 10.29 31.33 8.58
N LEU A 22 9.34 30.54 8.12
CA LEU A 22 9.35 29.84 6.82
C LEU A 22 8.31 30.39 5.83
N LYS A 23 7.58 31.43 6.21
CA LYS A 23 6.55 32.06 5.37
C LYS A 23 7.09 32.40 3.99
N GLY A 24 6.32 32.02 2.94
CA GLY A 24 6.72 32.19 1.56
C GLY A 24 7.78 31.20 1.04
N THR A 25 8.24 30.25 1.86
CA THR A 25 9.07 29.15 1.38
C THR A 25 8.18 28.19 0.58
N GLU A 26 8.37 28.13 -0.73
CA GLU A 26 7.62 27.22 -1.59
C GLU A 26 8.21 25.80 -1.52
N ILE A 27 7.34 24.78 -1.48
CA ILE A 27 7.72 23.37 -1.58
C ILE A 27 6.95 22.66 -2.68
N SER A 28 7.64 21.76 -3.37
CA SER A 28 7.07 20.89 -4.39
C SER A 28 7.19 19.43 -3.99
N VAL A 29 6.09 18.72 -4.07
CA VAL A 29 5.95 17.32 -3.70
C VAL A 29 5.71 16.48 -4.95
N LEU A 30 6.34 15.30 -5.03
CA LEU A 30 5.99 14.28 -6.01
C LEU A 30 5.39 13.08 -5.30
N SER A 31 4.21 12.65 -5.74
CA SER A 31 3.50 11.50 -5.21
C SER A 31 2.84 10.69 -6.32
N GLU A 32 2.36 9.51 -5.98
CA GLU A 32 1.59 8.70 -6.91
C GLU A 32 0.20 9.28 -7.18
N GLN A 33 -0.37 8.88 -8.31
CA GLN A 33 -1.74 9.24 -8.67
C GLN A 33 -2.72 8.28 -8.01
N LEU A 34 -3.04 8.55 -6.74
CA LEU A 34 -3.94 7.78 -5.88
C LEU A 34 -4.93 8.71 -5.16
N PRO A 35 -6.15 8.24 -4.78
CA PRO A 35 -7.13 9.04 -4.06
C PRO A 35 -6.59 9.70 -2.79
N THR A 36 -5.72 9.03 -2.03
CA THR A 36 -5.07 9.60 -0.84
C THR A 36 -4.27 10.86 -1.19
N HIS A 37 -3.45 10.79 -2.24
CA HIS A 37 -2.64 11.93 -2.68
C HIS A 37 -3.46 13.00 -3.42
N ASP A 38 -4.61 12.62 -4.00
CA ASP A 38 -5.58 13.60 -4.52
C ASP A 38 -6.15 14.44 -3.36
N TYR A 39 -6.52 13.79 -2.25
CA TYR A 39 -6.97 14.49 -1.05
C TYR A 39 -5.88 15.39 -0.45
N GLU A 40 -4.64 14.93 -0.40
CA GLU A 40 -3.51 15.74 0.04
C GLU A 40 -3.30 16.98 -0.83
N ALA A 41 -3.33 16.80 -2.14
CA ALA A 41 -3.09 17.89 -3.09
C ALA A 41 -4.25 18.92 -3.13
N GLU A 42 -5.49 18.43 -3.03
CA GLU A 42 -6.68 19.26 -3.27
C GLU A 42 -7.30 19.83 -1.98
N VAL A 43 -7.05 19.19 -0.84
CA VAL A 43 -7.60 19.58 0.47
C VAL A 43 -6.50 19.95 1.46
N LEU A 44 -5.52 19.08 1.69
CA LEU A 44 -4.56 19.29 2.75
C LEU A 44 -3.49 20.34 2.40
N ALA A 45 -2.99 20.36 1.16
CA ALA A 45 -2.01 21.36 0.73
C ALA A 45 -2.57 22.80 0.78
N PRO A 46 -3.79 23.09 0.28
CA PRO A 46 -4.40 24.39 0.46
C PRO A 46 -4.60 24.76 1.94
N ALA A 47 -5.10 23.83 2.77
CA ALA A 47 -5.33 24.08 4.20
C ALA A 47 -4.01 24.37 4.94
N PHE A 48 -2.95 23.60 4.66
CA PHE A 48 -1.62 23.85 5.22
C PHE A 48 -1.06 25.19 4.76
N SER A 49 -1.20 25.52 3.46
CA SER A 49 -0.72 26.79 2.91
C SER A 49 -1.45 27.99 3.51
N GLU A 50 -2.76 27.90 3.77
CA GLU A 50 -3.54 28.93 4.45
C GLU A 50 -3.09 29.10 5.92
N LEU A 51 -2.85 27.99 6.60
CA LEU A 51 -2.45 27.99 8.01
C LEU A 51 -1.02 28.53 8.23
N THR A 52 -0.09 28.22 7.33
CA THR A 52 1.35 28.40 7.53
C THR A 52 1.99 29.47 6.64
N GLU A 53 1.30 29.94 5.62
CA GLU A 53 1.85 30.77 4.54
C GLU A 53 3.03 30.11 3.79
N ILE A 54 3.08 28.76 3.78
CA ILE A 54 4.02 27.94 3.00
C ILE A 54 3.25 27.36 1.80
N PRO A 55 3.46 27.86 0.57
CA PRO A 55 2.83 27.28 -0.61
C PRO A 55 3.30 25.86 -0.89
N VAL A 56 2.38 24.93 -1.11
CA VAL A 56 2.64 23.53 -1.42
C VAL A 56 2.05 23.19 -2.78
N THR A 57 2.87 22.58 -3.65
CA THR A 57 2.45 22.09 -4.96
C THR A 57 2.67 20.58 -5.03
N HIS A 58 1.63 19.81 -5.39
CA HIS A 58 1.73 18.38 -5.65
C HIS A 58 1.77 18.09 -7.16
N ASP A 59 2.80 17.38 -7.61
CA ASP A 59 2.86 16.71 -8.92
C ASP A 59 2.52 15.23 -8.71
N ARG A 60 1.41 14.76 -9.26
CA ARG A 60 0.92 13.38 -9.13
C ARG A 60 1.22 12.62 -10.41
N ARG A 61 1.93 11.50 -10.31
CA ARG A 61 2.41 10.72 -11.45
C ARG A 61 2.16 9.23 -11.24
N PRO A 62 2.13 8.42 -12.31
CA PRO A 62 2.20 6.98 -12.17
C PRO A 62 3.45 6.57 -11.37
N GLU A 63 3.33 5.51 -10.57
CA GLU A 63 4.34 5.01 -9.64
C GLU A 63 5.73 4.87 -10.28
N GLY A 64 5.84 4.23 -11.45
CA GLY A 64 7.11 4.08 -12.16
C GLY A 64 7.80 5.41 -12.52
N GLU A 65 7.02 6.49 -12.70
CA GLU A 65 7.56 7.82 -12.93
C GLU A 65 8.08 8.45 -11.64
N VAL A 66 7.38 8.24 -10.50
CA VAL A 66 7.84 8.70 -9.18
C VAL A 66 9.22 8.10 -8.89
N ILE A 67 9.38 6.78 -9.03
CA ILE A 67 10.64 6.07 -8.83
C ILE A 67 11.73 6.58 -9.78
N ARG A 68 11.36 6.79 -11.03
CA ARG A 68 12.31 7.36 -12.01
C ARG A 68 12.81 8.73 -11.59
N GLN A 69 11.95 9.61 -11.10
CA GLN A 69 12.33 10.95 -10.63
C GLN A 69 13.20 10.90 -9.37
N ILE A 70 12.87 10.02 -8.40
CA ILE A 70 13.70 9.79 -7.21
C ILE A 70 15.11 9.37 -7.63
N ASN A 71 15.23 8.39 -8.54
CA ASN A 71 16.52 7.90 -9.00
C ASN A 71 17.30 8.97 -9.77
N LEU A 72 16.65 9.76 -10.60
CA LEU A 72 17.30 10.88 -11.30
C LEU A 72 17.82 11.92 -10.31
N GLN A 73 17.00 12.36 -9.36
CA GLN A 73 17.40 13.35 -8.37
C GLN A 73 18.53 12.85 -7.46
N ARG A 74 18.49 11.56 -7.08
CA ARG A 74 19.53 10.87 -6.32
C ARG A 74 20.88 10.85 -7.07
N ILE A 75 20.87 10.50 -8.36
CA ILE A 75 22.09 10.42 -9.17
C ILE A 75 22.69 11.80 -9.43
N MET A 76 21.87 12.81 -9.67
CA MET A 76 22.34 14.18 -9.94
C MET A 76 22.96 14.84 -8.72
N ALA A 77 22.75 14.34 -7.51
CA ALA A 77 23.29 14.83 -6.23
C ALA A 77 23.20 16.36 -6.05
N ALA A 78 22.30 17.00 -6.77
CA ALA A 78 22.09 18.44 -6.80
C ALA A 78 20.71 18.79 -6.24
N LYS A 79 20.44 20.06 -6.03
CA LYS A 79 19.10 20.56 -5.72
C LYS A 79 18.13 20.05 -6.79
N GLY A 80 17.30 19.07 -6.42
CA GLY A 80 16.35 18.47 -7.33
C GLY A 80 15.15 19.37 -7.60
N ARG A 81 14.24 18.84 -8.44
CA ARG A 81 12.98 19.51 -8.77
C ARG A 81 11.99 19.47 -7.61
N TYR A 82 12.03 18.41 -6.81
CA TYR A 82 11.06 18.16 -5.74
C TYR A 82 11.73 18.23 -4.37
N ASP A 83 11.00 18.79 -3.41
CA ASP A 83 11.43 19.03 -2.05
C ASP A 83 11.03 17.89 -1.11
N ALA A 84 9.99 17.14 -1.48
CA ALA A 84 9.58 15.91 -0.82
C ALA A 84 8.95 14.93 -1.83
N PHE A 85 8.92 13.66 -1.43
CA PHE A 85 8.31 12.56 -2.18
C PHE A 85 7.44 11.73 -1.25
N VAL A 86 6.31 11.21 -1.77
CA VAL A 86 5.66 10.05 -1.17
C VAL A 86 5.96 8.86 -2.06
N ASN A 87 6.62 7.86 -1.50
CA ASN A 87 7.02 6.63 -2.19
C ASN A 87 7.05 5.46 -1.22
N ASP A 88 7.02 4.27 -1.75
CA ASP A 88 6.93 3.06 -0.97
C ASP A 88 8.19 2.74 -0.18
N SER A 89 8.03 2.03 0.92
CA SER A 89 9.11 1.60 1.81
C SER A 89 10.04 0.56 1.19
N ASP A 90 9.68 -0.01 0.03
CA ASP A 90 10.56 -0.86 -0.79
C ASP A 90 11.89 -0.19 -1.16
N MET A 91 11.91 1.15 -1.20
CA MET A 91 13.14 1.93 -1.43
C MET A 91 13.99 2.18 -0.18
N ILE A 92 13.60 1.69 1.00
CA ILE A 92 14.30 1.96 2.28
C ILE A 92 15.79 1.60 2.22
N GLY A 93 16.12 0.47 1.62
CA GLY A 93 17.50 0.05 1.41
C GLY A 93 18.30 0.99 0.50
N THR A 94 17.64 1.60 -0.49
CA THR A 94 18.25 2.61 -1.36
C THR A 94 18.44 3.92 -0.61
N HIS A 95 17.45 4.35 0.16
CA HIS A 95 17.50 5.58 0.95
C HIS A 95 18.64 5.53 1.99
N SER A 96 18.73 4.44 2.75
CA SER A 96 19.77 4.28 3.79
C SER A 96 21.17 4.20 3.20
N ARG A 97 21.38 3.40 2.14
CA ARG A 97 22.73 3.20 1.55
C ARG A 97 23.24 4.39 0.73
N SER A 98 22.36 5.08 0.03
CA SER A 98 22.79 6.19 -0.85
C SER A 98 23.12 7.48 -0.08
N GLY A 99 22.62 7.61 1.14
CA GLY A 99 22.71 8.86 1.90
C GLY A 99 21.96 10.04 1.25
N TRP A 100 21.11 9.77 0.27
CA TRP A 100 20.31 10.77 -0.44
C TRP A 100 19.11 11.25 0.37
N ALA A 101 18.43 10.34 1.03
CA ALA A 101 17.33 10.68 1.93
C ALA A 101 17.84 11.20 3.28
N LEU A 102 17.09 12.09 3.87
CA LEU A 102 17.32 12.58 5.22
C LEU A 102 17.01 11.47 6.22
N ALA A 103 17.91 11.14 7.13
CA ALA A 103 17.60 10.27 8.26
C ALA A 103 16.71 11.06 9.23
N LEU A 104 15.40 10.75 9.20
CA LEU A 104 14.41 11.54 9.96
C LEU A 104 14.60 11.40 11.47
N SER A 105 15.04 10.23 11.97
CA SER A 105 15.37 10.06 13.38
C SER A 105 16.48 11.03 13.83
N ASP A 106 17.59 11.10 13.06
CA ASP A 106 18.67 12.05 13.37
C ASP A 106 18.20 13.50 13.23
N TYR A 107 17.33 13.76 12.25
CA TYR A 107 16.81 15.10 12.00
C TYR A 107 15.93 15.61 13.13
N MET A 108 15.04 14.75 13.65
CA MET A 108 14.16 15.06 14.78
C MET A 108 14.94 15.35 16.07
N GLU A 109 16.08 14.68 16.28
CA GLU A 109 16.94 14.90 17.46
C GLU A 109 17.93 16.05 17.28
N GLY A 110 17.98 16.65 16.09
CA GLY A 110 18.94 17.68 15.75
C GLY A 110 18.30 18.90 15.08
N ALA A 111 18.64 19.14 13.81
CA ALA A 111 18.26 20.36 13.09
C ALA A 111 16.72 20.52 12.90
N GLY A 112 15.96 19.45 13.02
CA GLY A 112 14.50 19.41 12.92
C GLY A 112 13.78 19.42 14.25
N GLU A 113 14.47 19.40 15.40
CA GLU A 113 13.86 19.27 16.73
C GLU A 113 12.77 20.33 16.97
N ALA A 114 13.06 21.58 16.73
CA ALA A 114 12.11 22.69 16.89
C ALA A 114 10.94 22.68 15.89
N PHE A 115 11.04 21.86 14.83
CA PHE A 115 10.06 21.69 13.77
C PHE A 115 9.38 20.30 13.81
N THR A 116 9.64 19.54 14.86
CA THR A 116 9.00 18.23 15.08
C THR A 116 7.80 18.40 16.02
N LEU A 117 6.63 17.98 15.53
CA LEU A 117 5.36 18.08 16.25
C LEU A 117 5.44 17.31 17.58
N PRO A 118 5.21 17.93 18.74
CA PRO A 118 5.30 17.25 20.03
C PRO A 118 4.31 16.09 20.19
N THR A 119 3.20 16.15 19.48
CA THR A 119 2.13 15.12 19.47
C THR A 119 2.25 14.14 18.32
N LEU A 120 3.39 14.06 17.63
CA LEU A 120 3.59 13.18 16.47
C LEU A 120 3.38 11.70 16.81
N SER A 121 3.78 11.27 18.03
CA SER A 121 3.54 9.92 18.56
C SER A 121 3.91 8.82 17.58
N LEU A 122 5.22 8.59 17.40
CA LEU A 122 5.73 7.61 16.41
C LEU A 122 5.21 6.19 16.69
N GLU A 123 5.04 5.84 17.96
CA GLU A 123 4.52 4.54 18.41
C GLU A 123 3.08 4.25 17.97
N ASP A 124 2.33 5.28 17.58
CA ASP A 124 0.96 5.16 17.06
C ASP A 124 0.93 4.83 15.55
N PHE A 125 2.07 4.97 14.85
CA PHE A 125 2.12 4.65 13.44
C PHE A 125 2.20 3.15 13.18
N ILE A 126 1.48 2.70 12.17
CA ILE A 126 1.54 1.35 11.64
C ILE A 126 2.71 1.27 10.65
N GLY A 127 3.56 0.23 10.77
CA GLY A 127 4.61 -0.06 9.80
C GLY A 127 5.91 0.75 9.97
N LEU A 128 6.23 1.26 11.15
CA LEU A 128 7.50 1.96 11.40
C LEU A 128 8.74 1.13 11.06
N GLU A 129 8.69 -0.19 11.28
CA GLU A 129 9.79 -1.07 10.90
C GLU A 129 10.08 -1.06 9.40
N SER A 130 9.05 -0.91 8.54
CA SER A 130 9.21 -0.85 7.09
C SER A 130 9.91 0.41 6.61
N VAL A 131 9.85 1.51 7.36
CA VAL A 131 10.49 2.80 7.06
C VAL A 131 11.80 3.03 7.81
N THR A 132 12.25 2.01 8.55
CA THR A 132 13.51 2.01 9.30
C THR A 132 14.56 1.22 8.54
N GLY A 133 15.69 1.87 8.26
CA GLY A 133 16.80 1.22 7.57
C GLY A 133 17.52 0.19 8.44
N PRO A 134 18.36 -0.67 7.82
CA PRO A 134 19.14 -1.68 8.55
C PRO A 134 20.15 -1.10 9.57
N ASP A 135 20.41 0.20 9.50
CA ASP A 135 21.22 0.95 10.45
C ASP A 135 20.43 1.44 11.68
N GLY A 136 19.14 1.06 11.77
CA GLY A 136 18.23 1.45 12.85
C GLY A 136 17.67 2.87 12.76
N LYS A 137 17.94 3.58 11.66
CA LYS A 137 17.44 4.96 11.46
C LYS A 137 16.17 4.97 10.63
N MET A 138 15.22 5.78 11.02
CA MET A 138 14.04 6.08 10.23
C MET A 138 14.37 7.04 9.10
N TYR A 139 14.05 6.69 7.85
CA TYR A 139 14.29 7.50 6.66
C TYR A 139 13.03 8.04 6.01
N GLN A 140 11.89 7.50 6.38
CA GLN A 140 10.59 7.91 5.85
C GLN A 140 9.58 8.05 6.98
N LEU A 141 8.60 8.95 6.82
CA LEU A 141 7.47 9.06 7.75
C LEU A 141 6.26 8.38 7.11
N PRO A 142 5.67 7.36 7.76
CA PRO A 142 4.51 6.65 7.22
C PRO A 142 3.36 7.59 6.84
N ASP A 143 2.76 7.35 5.68
CA ASP A 143 1.70 8.16 5.10
C ASP A 143 0.44 7.36 4.74
N GLN A 144 0.62 6.15 4.25
CA GLN A 144 -0.45 5.22 3.90
C GLN A 144 0.01 3.78 4.02
N GLN A 145 -0.94 2.86 4.22
CA GLN A 145 -0.68 1.44 4.38
C GLN A 145 -1.16 0.66 3.17
N PHE A 146 -0.41 -0.38 2.81
CA PHE A 146 -0.80 -1.36 1.81
C PHE A 146 -0.75 -2.75 2.44
N ALA A 147 -1.89 -3.39 2.60
CA ALA A 147 -1.97 -4.77 3.04
C ALA A 147 -2.55 -5.64 1.92
N ASN A 148 -1.88 -6.73 1.60
CA ASN A 148 -2.35 -7.65 0.58
C ASN A 148 -3.39 -8.59 1.19
N LEU A 149 -4.65 -8.46 0.75
CA LEU A 149 -5.80 -9.18 1.28
C LEU A 149 -6.53 -9.95 0.18
N TYR A 150 -7.33 -10.92 0.58
CA TYR A 150 -8.29 -11.59 -0.27
C TYR A 150 -9.58 -10.79 -0.32
N TRP A 151 -10.10 -10.56 -1.54
CA TRP A 151 -11.32 -9.83 -1.84
C TRP A 151 -12.27 -10.71 -2.61
N PHE A 152 -13.57 -10.69 -2.29
CA PHE A 152 -14.57 -11.51 -2.97
C PHE A 152 -15.94 -10.85 -3.04
N ARG A 153 -16.70 -11.17 -4.06
CA ARG A 153 -18.09 -10.73 -4.25
C ARG A 153 -19.00 -11.50 -3.30
N TYR A 154 -19.22 -10.92 -2.12
CA TYR A 154 -20.06 -11.53 -1.09
C TYR A 154 -21.48 -11.81 -1.59
N ASP A 155 -22.09 -10.87 -2.34
CA ASP A 155 -23.42 -11.04 -2.94
C ASP A 155 -23.50 -12.27 -3.85
N TRP A 156 -22.45 -12.59 -4.62
CA TRP A 156 -22.42 -13.80 -5.45
C TRP A 156 -22.17 -15.05 -4.63
N PHE A 157 -21.32 -14.99 -3.63
CA PHE A 157 -21.02 -16.13 -2.75
C PHE A 157 -22.21 -16.53 -1.89
N GLN A 158 -23.17 -15.63 -1.68
CA GLN A 158 -24.42 -15.93 -0.95
C GLN A 158 -25.56 -16.42 -1.83
N ARG A 159 -25.42 -16.44 -3.17
CA ARG A 159 -26.48 -16.94 -4.07
C ARG A 159 -26.67 -18.45 -3.89
N PRO A 160 -27.87 -18.93 -3.50
CA PRO A 160 -28.11 -20.34 -3.22
C PRO A 160 -27.78 -21.25 -4.42
N GLU A 161 -28.12 -20.83 -5.64
CA GLU A 161 -27.88 -21.59 -6.88
C GLU A 161 -26.39 -21.74 -7.18
N LEU A 162 -25.56 -20.72 -6.88
CA LEU A 162 -24.10 -20.80 -7.05
C LEU A 162 -23.48 -21.70 -6.00
N ARG A 163 -23.93 -21.61 -4.76
CA ARG A 163 -23.46 -22.48 -3.66
C ARG A 163 -23.75 -23.96 -3.93
N VAL A 164 -24.96 -24.30 -4.38
CA VAL A 164 -25.33 -25.68 -4.74
C VAL A 164 -24.43 -26.17 -5.88
N ARG A 165 -24.32 -25.43 -6.98
CA ARG A 165 -23.50 -25.83 -8.13
C ARG A 165 -22.01 -25.96 -7.76
N PHE A 166 -21.49 -25.12 -6.88
CA PHE A 166 -20.11 -25.22 -6.42
C PHE A 166 -19.89 -26.48 -5.57
N MET A 167 -20.79 -26.73 -4.60
CA MET A 167 -20.75 -27.94 -3.76
C MET A 167 -20.83 -29.22 -4.60
N GLU A 168 -21.73 -29.28 -5.59
CA GLU A 168 -21.89 -30.46 -6.48
C GLU A 168 -20.60 -30.72 -7.28
N ARG A 169 -19.85 -29.66 -7.62
CA ARG A 169 -18.65 -29.79 -8.44
C ARG A 169 -17.39 -30.09 -7.65
N TYR A 170 -17.18 -29.39 -6.54
CA TYR A 170 -15.92 -29.45 -5.80
C TYR A 170 -16.02 -30.20 -4.47
N GLY A 171 -17.23 -30.52 -4.01
CA GLY A 171 -17.44 -31.30 -2.78
C GLY A 171 -17.31 -30.58 -1.47
N TYR A 172 -17.24 -29.24 -1.52
CA TYR A 172 -17.18 -28.36 -0.33
C TYR A 172 -17.93 -27.05 -0.59
N GLU A 173 -18.17 -26.26 0.46
CA GLU A 173 -18.97 -25.04 0.37
C GLU A 173 -18.20 -23.90 -0.30
N LEU A 174 -18.89 -23.10 -1.12
CA LEU A 174 -18.39 -21.83 -1.65
C LEU A 174 -18.22 -20.83 -0.50
N GLY A 175 -16.99 -20.43 -0.24
CA GLY A 175 -16.64 -19.53 0.86
C GLY A 175 -15.23 -18.97 0.71
N VAL A 176 -14.72 -18.33 1.77
CA VAL A 176 -13.35 -17.81 1.80
C VAL A 176 -12.34 -18.94 1.65
N PRO A 177 -11.47 -18.92 0.62
CA PRO A 177 -10.48 -19.97 0.40
C PRO A 177 -9.38 -19.94 1.46
N VAL A 178 -9.08 -21.07 2.06
CA VAL A 178 -8.00 -21.20 3.05
C VAL A 178 -6.62 -21.37 2.40
N ASN A 179 -6.59 -21.83 1.13
CA ASN A 179 -5.38 -22.09 0.37
C ASN A 179 -5.55 -21.79 -1.12
N TRP A 180 -4.45 -21.83 -1.86
CA TRP A 180 -4.44 -21.54 -3.29
C TRP A 180 -5.21 -22.56 -4.15
N SER A 181 -5.34 -23.83 -3.71
CA SER A 181 -6.15 -24.78 -4.43
C SER A 181 -7.64 -24.40 -4.38
N ALA A 182 -8.14 -24.03 -3.20
CA ALA A 182 -9.50 -23.56 -3.06
C ALA A 182 -9.74 -22.23 -3.81
N TYR A 183 -8.77 -21.34 -3.81
CA TYR A 183 -8.83 -20.10 -4.62
C TYR A 183 -8.95 -20.43 -6.12
N GLU A 184 -8.16 -21.39 -6.61
CA GLU A 184 -8.17 -21.83 -8.01
C GLU A 184 -9.50 -22.47 -8.40
N ASP A 185 -10.07 -23.32 -7.54
CA ASP A 185 -11.40 -23.92 -7.75
C ASP A 185 -12.48 -22.82 -7.91
N ILE A 186 -12.44 -21.79 -7.07
CA ILE A 186 -13.37 -20.65 -7.16
C ILE A 186 -13.12 -19.86 -8.44
N ALA A 187 -11.86 -19.62 -8.81
CA ALA A 187 -11.50 -18.92 -10.03
C ALA A 187 -11.99 -19.66 -11.29
N GLU A 188 -11.77 -20.97 -11.34
CA GLU A 188 -12.29 -21.82 -12.40
C GLU A 188 -13.82 -21.81 -12.43
N PHE A 189 -14.46 -21.96 -11.26
CA PHE A 189 -15.90 -21.99 -11.14
C PHE A 189 -16.56 -20.77 -11.81
N PHE A 190 -16.15 -19.57 -11.44
CA PHE A 190 -16.75 -18.36 -11.99
C PHE A 190 -16.39 -18.16 -13.47
N THR A 191 -15.15 -18.40 -13.87
CA THR A 191 -14.70 -18.14 -15.25
C THR A 191 -15.20 -19.16 -16.25
N VAL A 192 -15.22 -20.46 -15.88
CA VAL A 192 -15.46 -21.57 -16.82
C VAL A 192 -16.87 -22.12 -16.69
N HIS A 193 -17.40 -22.23 -15.48
CA HIS A 193 -18.67 -22.92 -15.24
C HIS A 193 -19.85 -21.98 -15.04
N VAL A 194 -19.67 -20.85 -14.38
CA VAL A 194 -20.71 -19.79 -14.26
C VAL A 194 -20.75 -18.96 -15.53
N ARG A 195 -19.64 -18.36 -15.90
CA ARG A 195 -19.41 -17.54 -17.09
C ARG A 195 -20.14 -16.20 -17.13
N GLU A 196 -21.38 -16.17 -16.66
CA GLU A 196 -22.28 -15.02 -16.77
C GLU A 196 -23.14 -14.93 -15.51
N ILE A 197 -23.31 -13.72 -15.01
CA ILE A 197 -24.22 -13.39 -13.90
C ILE A 197 -24.98 -12.14 -14.31
N ASP A 198 -26.31 -12.18 -14.19
CA ASP A 198 -27.20 -11.08 -14.52
C ASP A 198 -27.00 -10.52 -15.95
N GLY A 199 -26.63 -11.37 -16.92
CA GLY A 199 -26.40 -11.01 -18.32
C GLY A 199 -24.97 -10.49 -18.62
N GLU A 200 -24.10 -10.40 -17.62
CA GLU A 200 -22.74 -9.90 -17.77
C GLU A 200 -21.70 -11.02 -17.64
N ARG A 201 -20.68 -10.96 -18.50
CA ARG A 201 -19.53 -11.87 -18.43
C ARG A 201 -18.79 -11.70 -17.10
N VAL A 202 -18.47 -12.84 -16.44
CA VAL A 202 -17.72 -12.82 -15.18
C VAL A 202 -16.41 -13.60 -15.28
N TYR A 203 -15.45 -13.15 -14.46
CA TYR A 203 -14.11 -13.70 -14.32
C TYR A 203 -13.85 -14.05 -12.86
N GLY A 204 -13.15 -15.15 -12.65
CA GLY A 204 -12.87 -15.66 -11.31
C GLY A 204 -11.60 -15.10 -10.66
N HIS A 205 -10.83 -14.30 -11.38
CA HIS A 205 -9.57 -13.74 -10.91
C HIS A 205 -9.32 -12.37 -11.54
N MET A 206 -8.57 -11.52 -10.85
CA MET A 206 -8.01 -10.29 -11.40
C MET A 206 -6.61 -10.06 -10.83
N ASP A 207 -5.71 -9.70 -11.68
CA ASP A 207 -4.37 -9.20 -11.37
C ASP A 207 -3.83 -8.46 -12.60
N TYR A 208 -2.54 -8.10 -12.66
CA TYR A 208 -1.95 -7.38 -13.78
C TYR A 208 -0.65 -8.04 -14.28
N GLY A 209 -0.28 -7.83 -15.53
CA GLY A 209 0.84 -8.57 -16.15
C GLY A 209 1.73 -7.76 -17.08
N LYS A 210 1.49 -6.45 -17.21
CA LYS A 210 2.32 -5.59 -18.05
C LYS A 210 3.73 -5.49 -17.48
N ARG A 211 4.73 -5.55 -18.37
CA ARG A 211 6.13 -5.35 -17.98
C ARG A 211 6.34 -3.91 -17.48
N ASP A 212 6.26 -3.74 -16.18
CA ASP A 212 6.36 -2.48 -15.44
C ASP A 212 7.05 -2.76 -14.11
N PRO A 213 7.74 -1.79 -13.47
CA PRO A 213 8.35 -1.97 -12.15
C PRO A 213 7.41 -2.54 -11.08
N SER A 214 6.15 -2.13 -11.06
CA SER A 214 5.14 -2.60 -10.11
C SER A 214 4.92 -4.12 -10.14
N LEU A 215 5.12 -4.77 -11.31
CA LEU A 215 5.03 -6.22 -11.41
C LEU A 215 6.12 -6.93 -10.61
N GLY A 216 7.28 -6.33 -10.46
CA GLY A 216 8.38 -6.86 -9.64
C GLY A 216 7.95 -6.98 -8.19
N TRP A 217 7.43 -5.92 -7.61
CA TRP A 217 6.95 -5.92 -6.20
C TRP A 217 5.79 -6.86 -6.00
N ARG A 218 4.82 -6.82 -6.90
CA ARG A 218 3.66 -7.70 -6.87
C ARG A 218 4.06 -9.14 -6.69
N PHE A 219 5.10 -9.55 -7.40
CA PHE A 219 5.54 -10.92 -7.43
C PHE A 219 6.49 -11.26 -6.28
N THR A 220 7.55 -10.47 -6.08
CA THR A 220 8.61 -10.81 -5.13
C THR A 220 8.16 -10.76 -3.69
N ASP A 221 7.29 -9.86 -3.34
CA ASP A 221 6.81 -9.71 -1.98
C ASP A 221 5.47 -10.41 -1.75
N ALA A 222 4.38 -9.93 -2.34
CA ALA A 222 3.07 -10.47 -2.08
C ALA A 222 2.96 -11.97 -2.41
N TRP A 223 3.31 -12.36 -3.61
CA TRP A 223 3.14 -13.74 -4.06
C TRP A 223 4.17 -14.69 -3.46
N PHE A 224 5.41 -14.27 -3.28
CA PHE A 224 6.43 -15.09 -2.62
C PHE A 224 6.07 -15.36 -1.17
N SER A 225 5.65 -14.35 -0.41
CA SER A 225 5.30 -14.55 0.99
C SER A 225 4.08 -15.47 1.14
N MET A 226 3.03 -15.27 0.36
CA MET A 226 1.87 -16.18 0.35
C MET A 226 2.22 -17.61 -0.05
N ALA A 227 3.15 -17.79 -0.98
CA ALA A 227 3.61 -19.11 -1.40
C ALA A 227 4.46 -19.80 -0.36
N GLY A 228 5.06 -19.07 0.59
CA GLY A 228 6.00 -19.57 1.59
C GLY A 228 7.47 -19.50 1.15
N ALA A 229 7.82 -18.49 0.34
CA ALA A 229 9.19 -18.15 0.01
C ALA A 229 9.62 -16.89 0.77
N GLY A 230 10.91 -16.78 1.09
CA GLY A 230 11.49 -15.57 1.66
C GLY A 230 11.45 -15.46 3.18
N ASP A 231 10.68 -16.28 3.86
CA ASP A 231 10.55 -16.24 5.31
C ASP A 231 11.38 -17.30 6.04
N ARG A 232 11.84 -16.99 7.26
CA ARG A 232 12.48 -17.89 8.23
C ARG A 232 13.58 -18.77 7.64
N GLY A 233 14.35 -18.23 6.74
CA GLY A 233 15.44 -18.94 6.11
C GLY A 233 15.02 -20.04 5.14
N ILE A 234 13.79 -20.05 4.71
CA ILE A 234 13.32 -20.97 3.69
C ILE A 234 13.87 -20.53 2.33
N PRO A 235 14.38 -21.44 1.51
CA PRO A 235 14.40 -22.90 1.69
C PRO A 235 15.70 -23.45 2.30
N ASN A 236 16.67 -22.64 2.62
CA ASN A 236 18.02 -23.08 2.95
C ASN A 236 18.48 -22.71 4.37
N GLY A 237 17.60 -22.23 5.22
CA GLY A 237 17.87 -21.91 6.61
C GLY A 237 18.71 -20.65 6.84
N LEU A 238 19.02 -19.88 5.81
CA LEU A 238 19.75 -18.62 5.92
C LEU A 238 18.80 -17.44 6.04
N PRO A 239 19.19 -16.38 6.77
CA PRO A 239 18.41 -15.15 6.82
C PRO A 239 18.24 -14.54 5.43
N VAL A 240 17.00 -14.34 5.03
CA VAL A 240 16.62 -13.61 3.82
C VAL A 240 15.68 -12.47 4.22
N ASP A 241 15.70 -11.41 3.43
CA ASP A 241 14.73 -10.33 3.59
C ASP A 241 13.34 -10.74 3.03
N GLU A 242 12.39 -9.85 3.12
CA GLU A 242 11.04 -10.05 2.62
C GLU A 242 10.96 -10.27 1.09
N TRP A 243 12.00 -9.86 0.35
CA TRP A 243 12.14 -10.07 -1.09
C TRP A 243 12.75 -11.43 -1.46
N GLY A 244 13.11 -12.24 -0.48
CA GLY A 244 13.82 -13.49 -0.68
C GLY A 244 15.30 -13.29 -1.02
N ILE A 245 15.90 -12.15 -0.65
CA ILE A 245 17.30 -11.83 -0.88
C ILE A 245 18.08 -12.00 0.41
N ARG A 246 19.20 -12.77 0.36
CA ARG A 246 20.12 -12.86 1.48
C ARG A 246 20.85 -11.55 1.67
N MET A 247 20.80 -11.04 2.90
CA MET A 247 21.47 -9.82 3.31
C MET A 247 22.61 -10.14 4.29
N GLU A 248 23.73 -9.43 4.18
CA GLU A 248 24.79 -9.37 5.18
C GLU A 248 24.98 -7.90 5.58
N GLY A 249 24.46 -7.55 6.76
CA GLY A 249 24.27 -6.15 7.12
C GLY A 249 23.36 -5.44 6.12
N CYS A 250 23.80 -4.30 5.57
CA CYS A 250 23.06 -3.54 4.57
C CYS A 250 23.34 -3.95 3.11
N HIS A 251 23.99 -5.11 2.87
CA HIS A 251 24.43 -5.50 1.53
C HIS A 251 23.72 -6.75 1.03
N PRO A 252 23.06 -6.71 -0.15
CA PRO A 252 22.52 -7.91 -0.76
C PRO A 252 23.67 -8.80 -1.29
N VAL A 253 23.72 -10.05 -0.83
CA VAL A 253 24.77 -11.01 -1.19
C VAL A 253 24.29 -12.12 -2.12
N GLY A 254 23.00 -12.39 -2.19
CA GLY A 254 22.46 -13.38 -3.10
C GLY A 254 20.94 -13.46 -3.12
N SER A 255 20.38 -13.58 -4.31
CA SER A 255 18.95 -13.77 -4.52
C SER A 255 18.57 -15.23 -4.77
N SER A 256 19.42 -15.99 -5.49
CA SER A 256 19.17 -17.40 -5.78
C SER A 256 19.48 -18.30 -4.56
N VAL A 257 18.83 -19.48 -4.51
CA VAL A 257 19.06 -20.50 -3.47
C VAL A 257 20.54 -20.89 -3.36
N SER A 258 21.25 -21.03 -4.48
CA SER A 258 22.68 -21.34 -4.50
C SER A 258 23.57 -20.25 -3.87
N ARG A 259 23.06 -19.07 -3.70
CA ARG A 259 23.71 -17.92 -3.07
C ARG A 259 23.08 -17.53 -1.73
N GLY A 260 22.20 -18.37 -1.21
CA GLY A 260 21.57 -18.19 0.09
C GLY A 260 20.25 -17.41 0.08
N GLY A 261 19.76 -16.99 -1.09
CA GLY A 261 18.45 -16.37 -1.24
C GLY A 261 17.33 -17.37 -1.49
N ALA A 262 16.15 -16.88 -1.88
CA ALA A 262 14.94 -17.70 -2.08
C ALA A 262 14.23 -17.46 -3.42
N THR A 263 14.70 -16.53 -4.26
CA THR A 263 13.96 -16.05 -5.46
C THR A 263 13.76 -17.09 -6.56
N ASN A 264 14.52 -18.19 -6.56
CA ASN A 264 14.32 -19.35 -7.42
C ASN A 264 14.08 -20.65 -6.62
N SER A 265 13.55 -20.53 -5.41
CA SER A 265 13.13 -21.68 -4.59
C SER A 265 11.93 -22.40 -5.23
N PRO A 266 11.65 -23.65 -4.82
CA PRO A 266 10.42 -24.32 -5.25
C PRO A 266 9.16 -23.50 -4.98
N ALA A 267 9.09 -22.78 -3.87
CA ALA A 267 7.97 -21.89 -3.55
C ALA A 267 7.87 -20.70 -4.51
N ALA A 268 8.99 -20.07 -4.85
CA ALA A 268 9.02 -18.96 -5.80
C ALA A 268 8.64 -19.39 -7.22
N VAL A 269 9.14 -20.55 -7.68
CA VAL A 269 8.78 -21.14 -8.98
C VAL A 269 7.27 -21.48 -9.01
N TYR A 270 6.75 -22.06 -7.92
CA TYR A 270 5.33 -22.35 -7.78
C TYR A 270 4.48 -21.06 -7.84
N ALA A 271 4.89 -20.02 -7.13
CA ALA A 271 4.21 -18.73 -7.14
C ALA A 271 4.12 -18.15 -8.56
N LEU A 272 5.25 -18.13 -9.29
CA LEU A 272 5.30 -17.63 -10.66
C LEU A 272 4.41 -18.45 -11.61
N ALA A 273 4.43 -19.77 -11.48
CA ALA A 273 3.62 -20.65 -12.30
C ALA A 273 2.12 -20.39 -12.09
N LYS A 274 1.68 -20.26 -10.81
CA LYS A 274 0.29 -19.95 -10.49
C LYS A 274 -0.13 -18.55 -10.93
N TYR A 275 0.72 -17.56 -10.76
CA TYR A 275 0.47 -16.19 -11.21
C TYR A 275 0.16 -16.13 -12.70
N ILE A 276 1.03 -16.73 -13.51
CA ILE A 276 0.88 -16.74 -14.98
C ILE A 276 -0.37 -17.55 -15.39
N ASP A 277 -0.56 -18.73 -14.81
CA ASP A 277 -1.69 -19.61 -15.11
C ASP A 277 -3.03 -18.94 -14.80
N TRP A 278 -3.18 -18.36 -13.61
CA TRP A 278 -4.44 -17.74 -13.21
C TRP A 278 -4.74 -16.47 -14.00
N LEU A 279 -3.71 -15.66 -14.29
CA LEU A 279 -3.86 -14.46 -15.11
C LEU A 279 -4.32 -14.82 -16.54
N GLN A 280 -3.80 -15.90 -17.11
CA GLN A 280 -4.16 -16.33 -18.47
C GLN A 280 -5.52 -17.04 -18.54
N ARG A 281 -5.88 -17.82 -17.52
CA ARG A 281 -7.07 -18.67 -17.56
C ARG A 281 -8.30 -18.02 -16.98
N PHE A 282 -8.16 -17.18 -15.96
CA PHE A 282 -9.27 -16.77 -15.11
C PHE A 282 -9.49 -15.27 -15.02
N ALA A 283 -8.55 -14.46 -15.48
CA ALA A 283 -8.66 -13.00 -15.48
C ALA A 283 -9.28 -12.47 -16.81
N PRO A 284 -9.78 -11.22 -16.83
CA PRO A 284 -10.11 -10.53 -18.08
C PRO A 284 -8.90 -10.54 -19.04
N PRO A 285 -9.11 -10.76 -20.36
CA PRO A 285 -8.02 -10.91 -21.33
C PRO A 285 -7.04 -9.72 -21.38
N GLU A 286 -7.52 -8.52 -21.08
CA GLU A 286 -6.71 -7.30 -21.04
C GLU A 286 -5.78 -7.21 -19.82
N ALA A 287 -6.07 -7.94 -18.76
CA ALA A 287 -5.34 -7.89 -17.48
C ALA A 287 -3.83 -8.14 -17.65
N ALA A 288 -3.44 -9.05 -18.55
CA ALA A 288 -2.03 -9.34 -18.84
C ALA A 288 -1.25 -8.13 -19.42
N ASN A 289 -1.94 -7.10 -19.91
CA ASN A 289 -1.35 -5.89 -20.49
C ASN A 289 -1.57 -4.64 -19.62
N MET A 290 -2.07 -4.80 -18.39
CA MET A 290 -2.31 -3.71 -17.44
C MET A 290 -1.15 -3.55 -16.45
N THR A 291 -0.93 -2.32 -16.03
CA THR A 291 -0.12 -1.96 -14.86
C THR A 291 -0.97 -2.06 -13.60
N PHE A 292 -0.35 -1.88 -12.42
CA PHE A 292 -1.04 -1.76 -11.15
C PHE A 292 -2.19 -0.73 -11.19
N SER A 293 -1.90 0.50 -11.62
CA SER A 293 -2.89 1.59 -11.65
C SER A 293 -4.02 1.35 -12.66
N GLU A 294 -3.76 0.61 -13.75
CA GLU A 294 -4.78 0.25 -14.73
C GLU A 294 -5.68 -0.89 -14.25
N ALA A 295 -5.12 -1.84 -13.49
CA ALA A 295 -5.82 -3.01 -12.97
C ALA A 295 -6.68 -2.73 -11.72
N GLY A 296 -6.21 -1.84 -10.85
CA GLY A 296 -6.86 -1.53 -9.57
C GLY A 296 -8.35 -1.20 -9.67
N PRO A 297 -8.79 -0.34 -10.61
CA PRO A 297 -10.21 0.00 -10.78
C PRO A 297 -11.07 -1.08 -11.44
N VAL A 298 -10.49 -2.15 -12.01
CA VAL A 298 -11.25 -3.16 -12.78
C VAL A 298 -12.31 -3.88 -11.96
N PRO A 299 -12.06 -4.30 -10.70
CA PRO A 299 -13.09 -4.95 -9.89
C PRO A 299 -14.34 -4.10 -9.66
N ALA A 300 -14.21 -2.77 -9.63
CA ALA A 300 -15.33 -1.85 -9.48
C ALA A 300 -16.31 -1.87 -10.67
N ARG A 301 -15.90 -2.40 -11.83
CA ARG A 301 -16.77 -2.61 -13.01
C ARG A 301 -17.79 -3.74 -12.82
N GLY A 302 -17.63 -4.56 -11.77
CA GLY A 302 -18.62 -5.58 -11.39
C GLY A 302 -18.45 -6.96 -12.03
N GLN A 303 -17.42 -7.20 -12.82
CA GLN A 303 -17.23 -8.45 -13.59
C GLN A 303 -16.28 -9.46 -12.93
N VAL A 304 -15.66 -9.14 -11.81
CA VAL A 304 -14.67 -9.99 -11.12
C VAL A 304 -15.28 -10.60 -9.86
N ALA A 305 -15.12 -11.91 -9.67
CA ALA A 305 -15.67 -12.63 -8.51
C ALA A 305 -14.78 -12.55 -7.27
N GLN A 306 -13.47 -12.63 -7.46
CA GLN A 306 -12.48 -12.57 -6.39
C GLN A 306 -11.14 -12.07 -6.90
N GLN A 307 -10.31 -11.57 -5.99
CA GLN A 307 -8.92 -11.22 -6.23
C GLN A 307 -8.12 -11.31 -4.93
N ILE A 308 -6.80 -11.40 -5.07
CA ILE A 308 -5.86 -11.11 -4.00
C ILE A 308 -5.23 -9.78 -4.38
N PHE A 309 -5.41 -8.74 -3.59
CA PHE A 309 -4.93 -7.41 -3.95
C PHE A 309 -4.68 -6.56 -2.72
N TRP A 310 -3.96 -5.45 -2.87
CA TRP A 310 -3.72 -4.57 -1.75
C TRP A 310 -4.99 -3.85 -1.29
N TYR A 311 -5.13 -3.76 0.04
CA TYR A 311 -5.99 -2.78 0.67
C TYR A 311 -5.34 -1.41 0.48
N THR A 312 -5.85 -0.67 -0.48
CA THR A 312 -5.28 0.60 -0.91
C THR A 312 -6.38 1.56 -1.29
N ALA A 313 -5.96 2.67 -1.89
CA ALA A 313 -6.81 3.67 -2.50
C ALA A 313 -7.92 3.11 -3.42
N PHE A 314 -7.73 1.96 -4.07
CA PHE A 314 -8.77 1.33 -4.90
C PHE A 314 -9.94 0.77 -4.08
N THR A 315 -9.78 0.62 -2.77
CA THR A 315 -10.88 0.26 -1.87
C THR A 315 -11.98 1.33 -1.92
N SER A 316 -11.62 2.60 -1.98
CA SER A 316 -12.57 3.70 -2.12
C SER A 316 -13.35 3.63 -3.43
N ASP A 317 -12.70 3.22 -4.53
CA ASP A 317 -13.37 3.05 -5.81
C ASP A 317 -14.42 1.93 -5.77
N MET A 318 -14.19 0.86 -5.00
CA MET A 318 -15.16 -0.23 -4.84
C MET A 318 -16.32 0.08 -3.88
N ALA A 319 -16.22 1.16 -3.12
CA ALA A 319 -17.27 1.64 -2.20
C ALA A 319 -18.01 2.87 -2.72
N LYS A 320 -17.70 3.35 -3.93
CA LYS A 320 -18.26 4.59 -4.50
C LYS A 320 -19.70 4.37 -4.95
N GLU A 321 -20.59 5.23 -4.48
CA GLU A 321 -22.02 5.20 -4.82
C GLU A 321 -22.25 5.20 -6.34
N GLY A 322 -23.25 4.45 -6.78
CA GLY A 322 -23.64 4.34 -8.19
C GLY A 322 -22.86 3.30 -9.00
N LEU A 323 -21.84 2.66 -8.41
CA LEU A 323 -21.13 1.56 -9.08
C LEU A 323 -21.88 0.22 -8.98
N PRO A 324 -21.74 -0.68 -9.95
CA PRO A 324 -22.42 -1.98 -9.95
C PRO A 324 -22.04 -2.88 -8.76
N VAL A 325 -20.93 -2.56 -8.07
CA VAL A 325 -20.42 -3.28 -6.90
C VAL A 325 -20.86 -2.68 -5.57
N VAL A 326 -21.78 -1.70 -5.60
CA VAL A 326 -22.34 -1.06 -4.41
C VAL A 326 -23.85 -1.31 -4.38
N ASN A 327 -24.41 -1.60 -3.23
CA ASN A 327 -25.84 -1.79 -3.01
C ASN A 327 -26.54 -0.42 -2.97
N GLU A 328 -27.88 -0.43 -3.13
CA GLU A 328 -28.71 0.79 -3.06
C GLU A 328 -28.59 1.53 -1.71
N ASP A 329 -28.29 0.81 -0.64
CA ASP A 329 -28.04 1.38 0.70
C ASP A 329 -26.62 1.92 0.90
N GLY A 330 -25.79 1.94 -0.16
CA GLY A 330 -24.41 2.42 -0.12
C GLY A 330 -23.40 1.41 0.40
N THR A 331 -23.82 0.19 0.77
CA THR A 331 -22.87 -0.83 1.24
C THR A 331 -22.18 -1.55 0.07
N PRO A 332 -20.87 -1.86 0.15
CA PRO A 332 -20.20 -2.57 -0.92
C PRO A 332 -20.62 -4.06 -0.98
N LYS A 333 -20.67 -4.59 -2.19
CA LYS A 333 -20.91 -6.02 -2.44
C LYS A 333 -19.65 -6.86 -2.23
N TRP A 334 -18.51 -6.23 -2.06
CA TRP A 334 -17.23 -6.85 -1.73
C TRP A 334 -17.06 -7.05 -0.23
N ARG A 335 -16.31 -8.12 0.12
CA ARG A 335 -15.80 -8.35 1.47
C ARG A 335 -14.33 -8.70 1.39
N MET A 336 -13.63 -8.47 2.50
CA MET A 336 -12.21 -8.79 2.68
C MET A 336 -12.05 -9.98 3.61
N ALA A 337 -10.94 -10.70 3.43
CA ALA A 337 -10.50 -11.77 4.31
C ALA A 337 -8.97 -11.91 4.21
N PRO A 338 -8.33 -12.64 5.15
CA PRO A 338 -6.92 -12.97 5.02
C PRO A 338 -6.62 -13.68 3.70
N SER A 339 -5.45 -13.40 3.11
CA SER A 339 -4.99 -14.03 1.88
C SER A 339 -4.86 -15.54 2.04
N PRO A 340 -5.22 -16.35 1.00
CA PRO A 340 -5.08 -17.80 1.05
C PRO A 340 -3.62 -18.23 0.99
N ARG A 341 -3.29 -19.35 1.64
CA ARG A 341 -1.94 -19.88 1.79
C ARG A 341 -1.51 -20.69 0.58
N GLY A 342 -0.31 -20.45 0.07
CA GLY A 342 0.31 -21.29 -0.95
C GLY A 342 0.83 -22.61 -0.39
N ALA A 343 1.25 -23.52 -1.29
CA ALA A 343 1.60 -24.90 -0.94
C ALA A 343 2.83 -25.05 -0.03
N TYR A 344 3.72 -24.07 -0.01
CA TYR A 344 4.95 -24.08 0.80
C TYR A 344 4.84 -23.23 2.07
N TRP A 345 3.70 -22.55 2.26
CA TRP A 345 3.50 -21.73 3.45
C TRP A 345 3.40 -22.57 4.72
N GLN A 346 4.04 -22.14 5.77
CA GLN A 346 4.04 -22.78 7.09
C GLN A 346 3.62 -21.80 8.17
N GLU A 347 3.10 -22.29 9.27
CA GLU A 347 2.66 -21.47 10.39
C GLU A 347 3.81 -20.57 10.91
N GLY A 348 3.51 -19.29 11.12
CA GLY A 348 4.47 -18.27 11.53
C GLY A 348 5.22 -17.60 10.38
N MET A 349 4.92 -17.94 9.11
CA MET A 349 5.37 -17.18 7.95
C MET A 349 4.44 -16.00 7.71
N LYS A 350 4.94 -14.96 7.00
CA LYS A 350 4.11 -13.87 6.48
C LYS A 350 3.04 -14.42 5.54
N LEU A 351 1.88 -13.79 5.55
CA LEU A 351 0.77 -14.14 4.66
C LEU A 351 0.39 -12.93 3.81
N GLY A 352 1.15 -12.69 2.77
CA GLY A 352 0.98 -11.54 1.91
C GLY A 352 1.95 -10.41 2.27
N TYR A 353 1.79 -9.32 1.59
CA TYR A 353 2.62 -8.13 1.66
C TYR A 353 2.01 -7.08 2.57
N GLN A 354 2.86 -6.42 3.32
CA GLN A 354 2.53 -5.16 3.97
C GLN A 354 3.61 -4.15 3.63
N ASP A 355 3.25 -3.08 3.00
CA ASP A 355 4.09 -1.95 2.65
C ASP A 355 3.53 -0.65 3.19
N VAL A 356 4.36 0.37 3.16
CA VAL A 356 4.05 1.71 3.64
C VAL A 356 4.43 2.71 2.56
N GLY A 357 3.47 3.41 2.01
CA GLY A 357 3.74 4.65 1.30
C GLY A 357 4.15 5.70 2.32
N ALA A 358 5.26 6.38 2.10
CA ALA A 358 5.86 7.20 3.13
C ALA A 358 6.58 8.44 2.58
N TRP A 359 6.57 9.49 3.39
CA TRP A 359 7.25 10.76 3.10
C TRP A 359 8.75 10.60 3.14
N THR A 360 9.42 10.97 2.06
CA THR A 360 10.88 11.00 1.93
C THR A 360 11.33 12.43 1.64
N ILE A 361 12.30 12.91 2.40
CA ILE A 361 12.87 14.26 2.23
C ILE A 361 14.32 14.12 1.76
N PRO A 362 14.70 14.70 0.60
CA PRO A 362 16.09 14.69 0.13
C PRO A 362 17.01 15.49 1.05
N ARG A 363 18.22 14.94 1.33
CA ARG A 363 19.22 15.62 2.17
C ARG A 363 19.82 16.86 1.49
N ALA A 364 19.95 16.87 0.17
CA ALA A 364 20.61 17.95 -0.58
C ALA A 364 19.71 19.18 -0.79
N MET A 365 18.79 19.43 0.14
CA MET A 365 17.86 20.56 0.10
C MET A 365 18.38 21.72 0.95
N GLY A 366 17.92 22.94 0.67
CA GLY A 366 18.12 24.07 1.59
C GLY A 366 17.44 23.84 2.94
N SER A 367 18.01 24.35 4.02
CA SER A 367 17.49 24.15 5.37
C SER A 367 16.01 24.55 5.51
N ASN A 368 15.60 25.68 4.88
CA ASN A 368 14.20 26.12 4.94
C ASN A 368 13.25 25.17 4.20
N GLN A 369 13.66 24.65 3.04
CA GLN A 369 12.88 23.66 2.31
C GLN A 369 12.76 22.34 3.09
N GLN A 370 13.83 21.87 3.74
CA GLN A 370 13.76 20.68 4.60
C GLN A 370 12.77 20.87 5.75
N LYS A 371 12.83 22.01 6.44
CA LYS A 371 11.92 22.35 7.53
C LYS A 371 10.46 22.44 7.05
N ALA A 372 10.23 23.15 5.94
CA ALA A 372 8.91 23.31 5.36
C ALA A 372 8.32 21.96 4.88
N ALA A 373 9.12 21.14 4.21
CA ALA A 373 8.71 19.80 3.78
C ALA A 373 8.43 18.89 4.99
N TRP A 374 9.23 18.97 6.05
CA TRP A 374 9.00 18.22 7.28
C TRP A 374 7.72 18.63 8.00
N LEU A 375 7.44 19.93 8.09
CA LEU A 375 6.17 20.41 8.66
C LEU A 375 4.97 19.92 7.84
N TYR A 376 5.05 19.98 6.51
CA TYR A 376 3.95 19.51 5.66
C TYR A 376 3.73 17.99 5.78
N ALA A 377 4.80 17.20 5.73
CA ALA A 377 4.72 15.76 5.92
C ALA A 377 4.04 15.38 7.24
N GLN A 378 4.44 16.05 8.36
CA GLN A 378 3.80 15.82 9.65
C GLN A 378 2.33 16.28 9.67
N PHE A 379 2.01 17.39 9.01
CA PHE A 379 0.64 17.89 8.94
C PHE A 379 -0.30 16.85 8.31
N THR A 380 0.11 16.23 7.18
CA THR A 380 -0.72 15.25 6.46
C THR A 380 -1.00 13.98 7.28
N VAL A 381 -0.19 13.70 8.30
CA VAL A 381 -0.31 12.52 9.16
C VAL A 381 -0.54 12.86 10.64
N SER A 382 -0.76 14.14 10.96
CA SER A 382 -1.07 14.59 12.33
C SER A 382 -2.37 13.98 12.84
N ARG A 383 -2.53 13.87 14.14
CA ARG A 383 -3.77 13.31 14.75
C ARG A 383 -5.00 14.16 14.46
N THR A 384 -4.81 15.45 14.18
CA THR A 384 -5.89 16.33 13.71
C THR A 384 -6.43 15.89 12.35
N VAL A 385 -5.58 15.39 11.45
CA VAL A 385 -5.88 15.19 10.02
C VAL A 385 -6.02 13.72 9.66
N SER A 386 -5.22 12.82 10.23
CA SER A 386 -5.01 11.44 9.77
C SER A 386 -6.30 10.62 9.66
N LEU A 387 -7.20 10.69 10.64
CA LEU A 387 -8.46 9.96 10.58
C LEU A 387 -9.34 10.37 9.40
N GLN A 388 -9.44 11.67 9.11
CA GLN A 388 -10.25 12.13 7.99
C GLN A 388 -9.63 11.70 6.65
N LYS A 389 -8.31 11.76 6.53
CA LYS A 389 -7.56 11.25 5.39
C LYS A 389 -7.77 9.74 5.21
N THR A 390 -7.67 8.98 6.29
CA THR A 390 -7.96 7.54 6.32
C THR A 390 -9.37 7.23 5.81
N LEU A 391 -10.37 7.92 6.32
CA LEU A 391 -11.76 7.72 5.91
C LEU A 391 -12.02 8.10 4.45
N TYR A 392 -11.27 9.03 3.89
CA TYR A 392 -11.35 9.40 2.48
C TYR A 392 -10.68 8.37 1.57
N GLY A 393 -9.41 8.06 1.84
CA GLY A 393 -8.60 7.15 1.02
C GLY A 393 -8.61 5.70 1.49
N LEU A 394 -9.17 5.44 2.69
CA LEU A 394 -9.26 4.11 3.33
C LEU A 394 -7.89 3.46 3.56
N THR A 395 -6.85 4.26 3.75
CA THR A 395 -5.49 3.79 4.02
C THR A 395 -5.09 4.22 5.43
N PRO A 396 -5.42 3.42 6.47
CA PRO A 396 -5.11 3.78 7.86
C PRO A 396 -3.61 3.83 8.09
N ILE A 397 -3.17 4.85 8.83
CA ILE A 397 -1.75 5.05 9.11
C ILE A 397 -1.44 4.98 10.61
N ARG A 398 -2.46 5.15 11.46
CA ARG A 398 -2.35 5.15 12.92
C ARG A 398 -3.24 4.07 13.55
N LEU A 399 -2.73 3.45 14.61
CA LEU A 399 -3.53 2.52 15.43
C LEU A 399 -4.74 3.22 16.04
N SER A 400 -4.55 4.44 16.54
CA SER A 400 -5.64 5.26 17.10
C SER A 400 -6.73 5.58 16.09
N ASP A 401 -6.42 5.72 14.80
CA ASP A 401 -7.42 5.91 13.74
C ASP A 401 -8.25 4.65 13.52
N LEU A 402 -7.62 3.46 13.50
CA LEU A 402 -8.29 2.17 13.36
C LEU A 402 -9.23 1.88 14.54
N GLU A 403 -8.80 2.24 15.77
CA GLU A 403 -9.56 2.02 17.00
C GLU A 403 -10.63 3.09 17.24
N SER A 404 -10.66 4.14 16.42
CA SER A 404 -11.62 5.24 16.59
C SER A 404 -13.07 4.78 16.41
N PRO A 405 -14.03 5.33 17.18
CA PRO A 405 -15.45 5.05 16.98
C PRO A 405 -15.93 5.29 15.55
N GLN A 406 -15.42 6.33 14.90
CA GLN A 406 -15.77 6.68 13.52
C GLN A 406 -15.32 5.60 12.53
N MET A 407 -14.12 5.05 12.71
CA MET A 407 -13.64 3.95 11.87
C MET A 407 -14.42 2.66 12.14
N GLN A 408 -14.71 2.36 13.40
CA GLN A 408 -15.51 1.19 13.79
C GLN A 408 -16.94 1.26 13.22
N GLU A 409 -17.56 2.43 13.19
CA GLU A 409 -18.84 2.65 12.53
C GLU A 409 -18.76 2.51 11.02
N LYS A 410 -17.66 2.97 10.42
CA LYS A 410 -17.44 2.96 8.96
C LYS A 410 -17.06 1.59 8.42
N ALA A 411 -16.28 0.79 9.15
CA ALA A 411 -15.73 -0.48 8.69
C ALA A 411 -16.78 -1.46 8.11
N PRO A 412 -17.96 -1.69 8.74
CA PRO A 412 -18.98 -2.54 8.15
C PRO A 412 -19.50 -2.04 6.78
N THR A 413 -19.51 -0.72 6.56
CA THR A 413 -19.94 -0.13 5.29
C THR A 413 -18.86 -0.22 4.20
N LEU A 414 -17.65 -0.65 4.55
CA LEU A 414 -16.51 -0.84 3.65
C LEU A 414 -16.23 -2.31 3.33
N GLY A 415 -17.02 -3.23 3.90
CA GLY A 415 -16.86 -4.65 3.67
C GLY A 415 -15.86 -5.33 4.61
N GLY A 416 -15.49 -4.67 5.69
CA GLY A 416 -14.65 -5.21 6.77
C GLY A 416 -15.46 -5.78 7.91
#